data_27181ac645fba1b2b467985bad044eba
#
_entry.id   27181ac645fba1b2b467985bad044eba
#
_cell.length_a   1.000
_cell.length_b   1.000
_cell.length_c   1.000
_cell.angle_alpha   90.00
_cell.angle_beta   90.00
_cell.angle_gamma   90.00
#
_symmetry.space_group_name_H-M   'P 1'
#
loop_
_entity.id
_entity.type
_entity.pdbx_description
1 polymer ?
#
loop_
_entity_poly.entity_id
_entity_poly.type
_entity_poly.pdbx_seq_one_letter_code
_entity_poly.pdbx_strand_id
1 'polypeptide(L)'
;MQIEINRIEYEEMETRETMDFDAFKNFSNKIKWINLFFIITVVAMHCVREWETYYGRSDSAISSFLINLEVYAMACFFMMSGFWLFYEYEKYTYFEMIRKKIYSIFVPYILWGVLNLIIVQAVSLVETGQMKYSALDSIKSLLFIQIGTINFQPLNDPLWYLIRIMTYFIVAPVLYYLIKNKVVGAISLLVLAMASSSFGYYSFGRWLFVFCFGGYIGLHYKENIIKAANRPRGISLAFTLLIYIALCALYPYLNAHEMIKKDIDIIAIIIVLGIIILGKNPSIEMKHSNYAFMLYCAHMILMPFLVKIVGLILGNWVDEGVCQGIVVLVCGFIVAIIYLVLKKFAPGVYRVLAGGRNG
;
A
#
# COMPACT_ATOMS: atom_id res chain seq x y z
N MET A 1 37.57 39.53 7.74
CA MET A 1 36.56 39.23 8.78
C MET A 1 35.15 39.09 8.17
N GLN A 2 34.57 40.14 7.52
CA GLN A 2 33.20 40.05 6.94
C GLN A 2 33.11 39.04 5.78
N ILE A 3 34.14 38.89 4.94
CA ILE A 3 34.21 37.94 3.81
C ILE A 3 34.33 36.50 4.32
N GLU A 4 35.06 36.30 5.42
CA GLU A 4 35.20 34.97 6.05
C GLU A 4 33.91 34.54 6.75
N ILE A 5 33.17 35.47 7.39
CA ILE A 5 31.86 35.20 7.99
C ILE A 5 30.86 34.79 6.90
N ASN A 6 30.79 35.51 5.78
CA ASN A 6 29.88 35.19 4.68
C ASN A 6 30.26 33.84 3.99
N ARG A 7 31.55 33.49 3.94
CA ARG A 7 31.99 32.21 3.42
C ARG A 7 31.61 31.05 4.33
N ILE A 8 31.76 31.22 5.65
CA ILE A 8 31.37 30.19 6.63
C ILE A 8 29.85 30.02 6.62
N GLU A 9 29.07 31.08 6.55
CA GLU A 9 27.60 31.01 6.44
C GLU A 9 27.14 30.33 5.14
N TYR A 10 27.87 30.58 4.02
CA TYR A 10 27.57 29.92 2.74
C TYR A 10 27.90 28.42 2.77
N GLU A 11 29.05 28.05 3.31
CA GLU A 11 29.46 26.64 3.49
C GLU A 11 28.55 25.90 4.48
N GLU A 12 28.07 26.57 5.55
CA GLU A 12 27.09 26.01 6.46
C GLU A 12 25.69 25.85 5.82
N MET A 13 25.27 26.77 4.97
CA MET A 13 24.02 26.71 4.24
C MET A 13 24.03 25.60 3.20
N GLU A 14 25.11 25.48 2.41
CA GLU A 14 25.31 24.39 1.44
C GLU A 14 25.38 23.02 2.14
N THR A 15 26.03 22.95 3.31
CA THR A 15 26.10 21.71 4.11
C THR A 15 24.75 21.35 4.72
N ARG A 16 23.92 22.31 5.09
CA ARG A 16 22.55 22.08 5.58
C ARG A 16 21.62 21.60 4.47
N GLU A 17 21.69 22.21 3.27
CA GLU A 17 20.88 21.80 2.12
C GLU A 17 21.25 20.36 1.65
N THR A 18 22.54 20.02 1.63
CA THR A 18 22.98 18.68 1.29
C THR A 18 22.60 17.64 2.34
N MET A 19 22.70 17.97 3.64
CA MET A 19 22.25 17.07 4.72
C MET A 19 20.74 16.84 4.70
N ASP A 20 19.95 17.87 4.40
CA ASP A 20 18.48 17.73 4.31
C ASP A 20 18.08 16.89 3.09
N PHE A 21 18.79 17.00 1.97
CA PHE A 21 18.58 16.17 0.79
C PHE A 21 18.90 14.69 1.05
N ASP A 22 20.02 14.38 1.66
CA ASP A 22 20.42 13.03 2.02
C ASP A 22 19.46 12.39 3.04
N ALA A 23 19.02 13.16 4.03
CA ALA A 23 18.04 12.72 5.01
C ALA A 23 16.70 12.36 4.34
N PHE A 24 16.25 13.17 3.39
CA PHE A 24 15.04 12.90 2.60
C PHE A 24 15.20 11.67 1.71
N LYS A 25 16.34 11.52 1.02
CA LYS A 25 16.65 10.37 0.18
C LYS A 25 16.64 9.07 0.99
N ASN A 26 17.29 9.07 2.14
CA ASN A 26 17.34 7.93 3.06
C ASN A 26 15.96 7.57 3.60
N PHE A 27 15.17 8.57 4.01
CA PHE A 27 13.78 8.39 4.43
C PHE A 27 12.93 7.79 3.32
N SER A 28 13.00 8.35 2.11
CA SER A 28 12.28 7.84 0.94
C SER A 28 12.65 6.39 0.63
N ASN A 29 13.95 6.05 0.68
CA ASN A 29 14.42 4.69 0.49
C ASN A 29 13.87 3.72 1.55
N LYS A 30 13.87 4.12 2.82
CA LYS A 30 13.25 3.32 3.91
C LYS A 30 11.77 3.05 3.63
N ILE A 31 11.01 4.08 3.24
CA ILE A 31 9.59 3.92 2.94
C ILE A 31 9.35 2.96 1.77
N LYS A 32 10.21 2.95 0.75
CA LYS A 32 10.11 1.98 -0.36
C LYS A 32 10.25 0.54 0.15
N TRP A 33 11.19 0.26 1.05
CA TRP A 33 11.36 -1.06 1.64
C TRP A 33 10.18 -1.47 2.53
N ILE A 34 9.68 -0.55 3.34
CA ILE A 34 8.48 -0.78 4.16
C ILE A 34 7.27 -1.07 3.27
N ASN A 35 7.06 -0.30 2.20
CA ASN A 35 5.98 -0.54 1.25
C ASN A 35 6.08 -1.91 0.56
N LEU A 36 7.27 -2.33 0.13
CA LEU A 36 7.45 -3.66 -0.45
C LEU A 36 7.09 -4.75 0.55
N PHE A 37 7.56 -4.62 1.79
CA PHE A 37 7.22 -5.57 2.85
C PHE A 37 5.70 -5.68 3.05
N PHE A 38 5.00 -4.55 3.19
CA PHE A 38 3.55 -4.56 3.36
C PHE A 38 2.79 -5.08 2.13
N ILE A 39 3.30 -4.87 0.92
CA ILE A 39 2.70 -5.48 -0.28
C ILE A 39 2.85 -6.99 -0.24
N ILE A 40 3.98 -7.53 0.20
CA ILE A 40 4.17 -8.98 0.36
C ILE A 40 3.18 -9.54 1.38
N THR A 41 2.91 -8.83 2.49
CA THR A 41 1.90 -9.28 3.47
C THR A 41 0.48 -9.29 2.89
N VAL A 42 0.13 -8.31 2.05
CA VAL A 42 -1.15 -8.29 1.33
C VAL A 42 -1.25 -9.47 0.35
N VAL A 43 -0.18 -9.76 -0.39
CA VAL A 43 -0.12 -10.92 -1.30
C VAL A 43 -0.31 -12.23 -0.53
N ALA A 44 0.29 -12.35 0.66
CA ALA A 44 0.14 -13.52 1.53
C ALA A 44 -1.32 -13.72 1.99
N MET A 45 -1.98 -12.67 2.44
CA MET A 45 -3.39 -12.70 2.85
C MET A 45 -4.30 -13.11 1.68
N HIS A 46 -4.11 -12.54 0.48
CA HIS A 46 -4.90 -12.91 -0.69
C HIS A 46 -4.63 -14.35 -1.13
N CYS A 47 -3.41 -14.86 -0.94
CA CYS A 47 -3.09 -16.26 -1.21
C CYS A 47 -3.89 -17.21 -0.30
N VAL A 48 -3.99 -16.92 0.99
CA VAL A 48 -4.79 -17.74 1.92
C VAL A 48 -6.27 -17.73 1.52
N ARG A 49 -6.84 -16.55 1.21
CA ARG A 49 -8.24 -16.43 0.79
C ARG A 49 -8.53 -17.17 -0.52
N GLU A 50 -7.61 -17.10 -1.48
CA GLU A 50 -7.74 -17.80 -2.74
C GLU A 50 -7.63 -19.33 -2.54
N TRP A 51 -6.73 -19.77 -1.63
CA TRP A 51 -6.61 -21.16 -1.23
C TRP A 51 -7.92 -21.70 -0.64
N GLU A 52 -8.52 -20.94 0.30
CA GLU A 52 -9.82 -21.28 0.89
C GLU A 52 -10.93 -21.39 -0.15
N THR A 53 -10.87 -20.59 -1.22
CA THR A 53 -11.85 -20.63 -2.31
C THR A 53 -11.78 -21.95 -3.10
N TYR A 54 -10.57 -22.49 -3.31
CA TYR A 54 -10.38 -23.71 -4.11
C TYR A 54 -10.38 -25.01 -3.31
N TYR A 55 -9.82 -25.01 -2.11
CA TYR A 55 -9.59 -26.21 -1.30
C TYR A 55 -10.40 -26.25 -0.01
N GLY A 56 -11.23 -25.26 0.24
CA GLY A 56 -11.99 -25.11 1.47
C GLY A 56 -11.19 -24.41 2.58
N ARG A 57 -11.74 -24.41 3.81
CA ARG A 57 -11.12 -23.70 4.94
C ARG A 57 -9.74 -24.26 5.23
N SER A 58 -8.81 -23.38 5.46
CA SER A 58 -7.45 -23.68 5.90
C SER A 58 -7.38 -23.62 7.42
N ASP A 59 -7.05 -24.74 8.05
CA ASP A 59 -6.90 -24.84 9.52
C ASP A 59 -5.44 -24.82 9.97
N SER A 60 -4.48 -24.63 9.06
CA SER A 60 -3.06 -24.53 9.38
C SER A 60 -2.75 -23.28 10.22
N ALA A 61 -1.93 -23.45 11.25
CA ALA A 61 -1.40 -22.34 12.04
C ALA A 61 -0.60 -21.36 11.18
N ILE A 62 0.08 -21.84 10.15
CA ILE A 62 0.82 -21.00 9.18
C ILE A 62 -0.16 -20.17 8.35
N SER A 63 -1.26 -20.75 7.89
CA SER A 63 -2.30 -20.03 7.14
C SER A 63 -2.93 -18.92 7.99
N SER A 64 -3.30 -19.25 9.22
CA SER A 64 -3.81 -18.28 10.20
C SER A 64 -2.81 -17.15 10.48
N PHE A 65 -1.52 -17.46 10.51
CA PHE A 65 -0.48 -16.46 10.63
C PHE A 65 -0.36 -15.59 9.37
N LEU A 66 -0.33 -16.18 8.17
CA LEU A 66 -0.21 -15.45 6.91
C LEU A 66 -1.36 -14.46 6.68
N ILE A 67 -2.60 -14.83 7.01
CA ILE A 67 -3.76 -13.95 6.87
C ILE A 67 -3.69 -12.74 7.82
N ASN A 68 -3.07 -12.89 8.98
CA ASN A 68 -2.95 -11.81 9.95
C ASN A 68 -1.81 -10.83 9.63
N LEU A 69 -0.90 -11.17 8.72
CA LEU A 69 0.21 -10.28 8.34
C LEU A 69 -0.25 -8.96 7.69
N GLU A 70 -1.44 -8.92 7.08
CA GLU A 70 -1.95 -7.74 6.38
C GLU A 70 -2.60 -6.70 7.32
N VAL A 71 -2.95 -7.07 8.56
CA VAL A 71 -3.84 -6.30 9.45
C VAL A 71 -3.52 -4.80 9.54
N TYR A 72 -2.24 -4.45 9.54
CA TYR A 72 -1.81 -3.06 9.65
C TYR A 72 -1.31 -2.47 8.31
N ALA A 73 -1.26 -3.26 7.24
CA ALA A 73 -0.71 -2.84 5.95
C ALA A 73 -1.50 -1.71 5.31
N MET A 74 -2.84 -1.79 5.35
CA MET A 74 -3.71 -0.77 4.77
C MET A 74 -3.56 0.58 5.47
N ALA A 75 -3.40 0.59 6.80
CA ALA A 75 -3.13 1.81 7.54
C ALA A 75 -1.82 2.47 7.09
N CYS A 76 -0.76 1.67 6.84
CA CYS A 76 0.50 2.18 6.28
C CYS A 76 0.28 2.87 4.93
N PHE A 77 -0.40 2.21 4.00
CA PHE A 77 -0.61 2.75 2.65
C PHE A 77 -1.43 4.03 2.66
N PHE A 78 -2.52 4.09 3.41
CA PHE A 78 -3.34 5.30 3.51
C PHE A 78 -2.59 6.44 4.22
N MET A 79 -1.91 6.16 5.32
CA MET A 79 -1.11 7.16 6.05
C MET A 79 0.01 7.73 5.17
N MET A 80 0.77 6.89 4.49
CA MET A 80 1.86 7.34 3.61
C MET A 80 1.34 8.09 2.39
N SER A 81 0.19 7.71 1.84
CA SER A 81 -0.43 8.43 0.73
C SER A 81 -0.89 9.82 1.13
N GLY A 82 -1.47 9.97 2.33
CA GLY A 82 -1.80 11.27 2.91
C GLY A 82 -0.54 12.11 3.17
N PHE A 83 0.48 11.51 3.79
CA PHE A 83 1.76 12.17 4.04
C PHE A 83 2.36 12.76 2.76
N TRP A 84 2.55 11.94 1.70
CA TRP A 84 3.16 12.39 0.46
C TRP A 84 2.31 13.40 -0.30
N LEU A 85 0.97 13.28 -0.26
CA LEU A 85 0.09 14.25 -0.88
C LEU A 85 0.30 15.64 -0.27
N PHE A 86 0.21 15.74 1.06
CA PHE A 86 0.23 17.02 1.75
C PHE A 86 1.66 17.54 2.03
N TYR A 87 2.67 16.67 1.98
CA TYR A 87 4.08 17.08 1.95
C TYR A 87 4.41 18.02 0.79
N GLU A 88 3.80 17.77 -0.39
CA GLU A 88 4.03 18.52 -1.61
C GLU A 88 2.82 19.36 -2.05
N TYR A 89 1.79 19.47 -1.20
CA TYR A 89 0.49 20.03 -1.61
C TYR A 89 0.60 21.46 -2.16
N GLU A 90 1.41 22.29 -1.56
CA GLU A 90 1.59 23.69 -1.94
C GLU A 90 2.52 23.89 -3.16
N LYS A 91 3.22 22.83 -3.61
CA LYS A 91 4.13 22.91 -4.76
C LYS A 91 3.40 22.89 -6.11
N TYR A 92 2.15 22.41 -6.14
CA TYR A 92 1.39 22.20 -7.38
C TYR A 92 0.00 22.81 -7.27
N THR A 93 -0.52 23.29 -8.41
CA THR A 93 -1.93 23.60 -8.51
C THR A 93 -2.77 22.33 -8.41
N TYR A 94 -4.03 22.46 -7.99
CA TYR A 94 -4.94 21.32 -7.86
C TYR A 94 -5.05 20.51 -9.17
N PHE A 95 -5.18 21.19 -10.32
CA PHE A 95 -5.31 20.53 -11.62
C PHE A 95 -4.03 19.78 -12.03
N GLU A 96 -2.85 20.33 -11.77
CA GLU A 96 -1.58 19.64 -12.01
C GLU A 96 -1.44 18.40 -11.13
N MET A 97 -1.82 18.50 -9.86
CA MET A 97 -1.84 17.38 -8.95
C MET A 97 -2.78 16.27 -9.46
N ILE A 98 -4.04 16.59 -9.79
CA ILE A 98 -5.02 15.62 -10.29
C ILE A 98 -4.54 14.98 -11.60
N ARG A 99 -4.02 15.77 -12.54
CA ARG A 99 -3.46 15.25 -13.80
C ARG A 99 -2.35 14.23 -13.55
N LYS A 100 -1.41 14.53 -12.65
CA LYS A 100 -0.35 13.58 -12.25
C LYS A 100 -0.93 12.29 -11.66
N LYS A 101 -1.96 12.39 -10.81
CA LYS A 101 -2.59 11.23 -10.17
C LYS A 101 -3.44 10.40 -11.14
N ILE A 102 -4.08 11.01 -12.13
CA ILE A 102 -4.73 10.28 -13.20
C ILE A 102 -3.72 9.37 -13.91
N TYR A 103 -2.59 9.88 -14.35
CA TYR A 103 -1.57 9.08 -15.03
C TYR A 103 -0.88 8.04 -14.14
N SER A 104 -0.67 8.36 -12.85
CA SER A 104 0.09 7.47 -11.96
C SER A 104 -0.75 6.46 -11.19
N ILE A 105 -2.08 6.63 -11.14
CA ILE A 105 -2.99 5.80 -10.36
C ILE A 105 -4.18 5.32 -11.18
N PHE A 106 -4.95 6.26 -11.77
CA PHE A 106 -6.20 5.91 -12.44
C PHE A 106 -5.98 5.15 -13.75
N VAL A 107 -5.00 5.56 -14.57
CA VAL A 107 -4.68 4.84 -15.81
C VAL A 107 -4.20 3.41 -15.51
N PRO A 108 -3.23 3.15 -14.61
CA PRO A 108 -2.89 1.78 -14.19
C PRO A 108 -4.08 1.01 -13.62
N TYR A 109 -4.91 1.64 -12.80
CA TYR A 109 -6.13 1.01 -12.25
C TYR A 109 -7.01 0.43 -13.37
N ILE A 110 -7.33 1.24 -14.38
CA ILE A 110 -8.16 0.79 -15.51
C ILE A 110 -7.46 -0.32 -16.30
N LEU A 111 -6.17 -0.16 -16.62
CA LEU A 111 -5.44 -1.15 -17.43
C LEU A 111 -5.32 -2.51 -16.74
N TRP A 112 -4.96 -2.53 -15.46
CA TRP A 112 -4.90 -3.77 -14.68
C TRP A 112 -6.28 -4.38 -14.46
N GLY A 113 -7.32 -3.55 -14.28
CA GLY A 113 -8.71 -4.01 -14.22
C GLY A 113 -9.18 -4.65 -15.52
N VAL A 114 -8.90 -4.02 -16.67
CA VAL A 114 -9.23 -4.57 -18.00
C VAL A 114 -8.44 -5.85 -18.27
N LEU A 115 -7.16 -5.90 -17.96
CA LEU A 115 -6.35 -7.11 -18.12
C LEU A 115 -6.92 -8.28 -17.30
N ASN A 116 -7.26 -8.03 -16.04
CA ASN A 116 -7.90 -9.04 -15.19
C ASN A 116 -9.24 -9.50 -15.75
N LEU A 117 -10.08 -8.55 -16.22
CA LEU A 117 -11.36 -8.86 -16.85
C LEU A 117 -11.20 -9.80 -18.06
N ILE A 118 -10.27 -9.48 -18.97
CA ILE A 118 -10.00 -10.31 -20.14
C ILE A 118 -9.62 -11.74 -19.72
N ILE A 119 -8.73 -11.88 -18.73
CA ILE A 119 -8.27 -13.19 -18.27
C ILE A 119 -9.42 -13.96 -17.61
N VAL A 120 -10.19 -13.33 -16.72
CA VAL A 120 -11.33 -13.99 -16.05
C VAL A 120 -12.41 -14.43 -17.03
N GLN A 121 -12.73 -13.59 -18.02
CA GLN A 121 -13.70 -13.95 -19.07
C GLN A 121 -13.18 -15.08 -19.97
N ALA A 122 -11.90 -15.07 -20.35
CA ALA A 122 -11.30 -16.14 -21.14
C ALA A 122 -11.28 -17.47 -20.38
N VAL A 123 -10.91 -17.47 -19.11
CA VAL A 123 -10.94 -18.68 -18.27
C VAL A 123 -12.35 -19.21 -18.13
N SER A 124 -13.33 -18.36 -17.83
CA SER A 124 -14.74 -18.78 -17.71
C SER A 124 -15.29 -19.36 -19.01
N LEU A 125 -14.95 -18.74 -20.15
CA LEU A 125 -15.36 -19.25 -21.47
C LEU A 125 -14.79 -20.65 -21.76
N VAL A 126 -13.53 -20.90 -21.37
CA VAL A 126 -12.89 -22.22 -21.54
C VAL A 126 -13.48 -23.25 -20.57
N GLU A 127 -13.73 -22.90 -19.32
CA GLU A 127 -14.21 -23.83 -18.29
C GLU A 127 -15.71 -24.12 -18.39
N THR A 128 -16.54 -23.13 -18.75
CA THR A 128 -18.02 -23.23 -18.68
C THR A 128 -18.73 -23.01 -20.02
N GLY A 129 -18.03 -22.56 -21.05
CA GLY A 129 -18.62 -22.13 -22.32
C GLY A 129 -19.38 -20.79 -22.25
N GLN A 130 -19.35 -20.09 -21.12
CA GLN A 130 -20.09 -18.83 -20.90
C GLN A 130 -19.20 -17.76 -20.31
N MET A 131 -19.52 -16.49 -20.61
CA MET A 131 -18.86 -15.36 -19.97
C MET A 131 -19.33 -15.21 -18.51
N LYS A 132 -18.39 -14.99 -17.57
CA LYS A 132 -18.67 -14.84 -16.14
C LYS A 132 -19.45 -13.56 -15.83
N TYR A 133 -19.15 -12.46 -16.53
CA TYR A 133 -19.76 -11.16 -16.31
C TYR A 133 -20.43 -10.64 -17.57
N SER A 134 -21.60 -10.02 -17.41
CA SER A 134 -22.22 -9.24 -18.49
C SER A 134 -21.37 -8.02 -18.82
N ALA A 135 -21.60 -7.40 -19.99
CA ALA A 135 -20.91 -6.16 -20.37
C ALA A 135 -21.18 -5.03 -19.35
N LEU A 136 -22.43 -4.92 -18.88
CA LEU A 136 -22.81 -3.91 -17.88
C LEU A 136 -22.15 -4.14 -16.54
N ASP A 137 -22.09 -5.38 -16.03
CA ASP A 137 -21.44 -5.70 -14.75
C ASP A 137 -19.93 -5.50 -14.85
N SER A 138 -19.33 -5.81 -16.00
CA SER A 138 -17.92 -5.52 -16.28
C SER A 138 -17.59 -4.03 -16.17
N ILE A 139 -18.44 -3.17 -16.76
CA ILE A 139 -18.26 -1.70 -16.68
C ILE A 139 -18.43 -1.21 -15.23
N LYS A 140 -19.48 -1.68 -14.53
CA LYS A 140 -19.73 -1.30 -13.13
C LYS A 140 -18.56 -1.68 -12.22
N SER A 141 -18.01 -2.88 -12.39
CA SER A 141 -16.87 -3.35 -11.62
C SER A 141 -15.58 -2.61 -11.96
N LEU A 142 -15.35 -2.24 -13.24
CA LEU A 142 -14.21 -1.42 -13.63
C LEU A 142 -14.30 0.01 -13.06
N LEU A 143 -15.49 0.57 -12.93
CA LEU A 143 -15.67 1.92 -12.40
C LEU A 143 -15.84 1.95 -10.87
N PHE A 144 -15.88 0.79 -10.21
CA PHE A 144 -16.11 0.66 -8.77
C PHE A 144 -17.35 1.45 -8.31
N ILE A 145 -18.46 1.27 -9.05
CA ILE A 145 -19.70 1.99 -8.79
C ILE A 145 -20.43 1.33 -7.62
N GLN A 146 -20.60 2.08 -6.54
CA GLN A 146 -21.46 1.70 -5.42
C GLN A 146 -22.83 2.31 -5.63
N ILE A 147 -23.86 1.48 -5.83
CA ILE A 147 -25.26 1.93 -5.98
C ILE A 147 -26.07 1.36 -4.81
N GLY A 148 -26.43 2.21 -3.86
CA GLY A 148 -27.19 1.80 -2.68
C GLY A 148 -26.44 0.76 -1.83
N THR A 149 -27.10 -0.37 -1.55
CA THR A 149 -26.51 -1.50 -0.82
C THR A 149 -25.69 -2.45 -1.72
N ILE A 150 -25.72 -2.26 -3.03
CA ILE A 150 -25.00 -3.11 -4.00
C ILE A 150 -23.59 -2.55 -4.16
N ASN A 151 -22.63 -3.27 -3.61
CA ASN A 151 -21.20 -2.96 -3.77
C ASN A 151 -20.65 -3.74 -4.96
N PHE A 152 -20.33 -3.05 -6.05
CA PHE A 152 -19.50 -3.62 -7.10
C PHE A 152 -18.05 -3.46 -6.71
N GLN A 153 -17.43 -4.54 -6.25
CA GLN A 153 -15.99 -4.55 -5.99
C GLN A 153 -15.22 -4.55 -7.32
N PRO A 154 -14.01 -3.97 -7.35
CA PRO A 154 -13.16 -4.10 -8.52
C PRO A 154 -12.96 -5.57 -8.87
N LEU A 155 -12.96 -5.89 -10.17
CA LEU A 155 -12.68 -7.26 -10.64
C LEU A 155 -11.33 -7.79 -10.18
N ASN A 156 -10.36 -6.91 -10.01
CA ASN A 156 -9.11 -7.15 -9.32
C ASN A 156 -9.25 -6.55 -7.92
N ASP A 157 -9.62 -7.38 -6.95
CA ASP A 157 -10.03 -6.95 -5.61
C ASP A 157 -9.07 -5.94 -4.95
N PRO A 158 -7.74 -6.15 -4.91
CA PRO A 158 -6.84 -5.18 -4.28
C PRO A 158 -6.90 -3.76 -4.85
N LEU A 159 -7.33 -3.59 -6.10
CA LEU A 159 -7.36 -2.27 -6.75
C LEU A 159 -8.39 -1.30 -6.15
N TRP A 160 -9.29 -1.77 -5.24
CA TRP A 160 -10.19 -0.90 -4.50
C TRP A 160 -9.44 0.24 -3.77
N TYR A 161 -8.23 -0.03 -3.30
CA TYR A 161 -7.40 0.97 -2.66
C TYR A 161 -7.01 2.11 -3.62
N LEU A 162 -6.66 1.81 -4.88
CA LEU A 162 -6.27 2.83 -5.86
C LEU A 162 -7.41 3.80 -6.15
N ILE A 163 -8.63 3.27 -6.33
CA ILE A 163 -9.78 4.14 -6.56
C ILE A 163 -10.15 4.94 -5.31
N ARG A 164 -9.98 4.34 -4.12
CA ARG A 164 -10.22 5.05 -2.85
C ARG A 164 -9.23 6.20 -2.67
N ILE A 165 -7.96 5.96 -2.91
CA ILE A 165 -6.92 7.01 -2.87
C ILE A 165 -7.20 8.10 -3.91
N MET A 166 -7.63 7.73 -5.13
CA MET A 166 -8.00 8.70 -6.14
C MET A 166 -9.17 9.59 -5.68
N THR A 167 -10.17 9.01 -5.00
CA THR A 167 -11.27 9.77 -4.41
C THR A 167 -10.76 10.79 -3.37
N TYR A 168 -9.81 10.39 -2.50
CA TYR A 168 -9.22 11.32 -1.53
C TYR A 168 -8.43 12.44 -2.20
N PHE A 169 -7.76 12.18 -3.31
CA PHE A 169 -7.07 13.22 -4.07
C PHE A 169 -8.05 14.21 -4.72
N ILE A 170 -9.20 13.74 -5.19
CA ILE A 170 -10.27 14.61 -5.73
C ILE A 170 -10.79 15.56 -4.64
N VAL A 171 -11.03 15.05 -3.42
CA VAL A 171 -11.52 15.87 -2.30
C VAL A 171 -10.39 16.55 -1.49
N ALA A 172 -9.14 16.44 -1.93
CA ALA A 172 -7.98 16.97 -1.22
C ALA A 172 -8.08 18.45 -0.80
N PRO A 173 -8.67 19.38 -1.60
CA PRO A 173 -8.84 20.77 -1.14
C PRO A 173 -9.67 20.87 0.13
N VAL A 174 -10.75 20.09 0.24
CA VAL A 174 -11.60 20.05 1.44
C VAL A 174 -10.81 19.47 2.62
N LEU A 175 -10.09 18.37 2.41
CA LEU A 175 -9.25 17.75 3.44
C LEU A 175 -8.13 18.69 3.90
N TYR A 176 -7.53 19.44 2.97
CA TYR A 176 -6.54 20.46 3.33
C TYR A 176 -7.10 21.49 4.31
N TYR A 177 -8.30 22.04 4.04
CA TYR A 177 -8.93 23.00 4.95
C TYR A 177 -9.23 22.41 6.33
N LEU A 178 -9.55 21.12 6.42
CA LEU A 178 -9.76 20.45 7.71
C LEU A 178 -8.47 20.33 8.54
N ILE A 179 -7.31 20.13 7.90
CA ILE A 179 -6.05 19.82 8.60
C ILE A 179 -4.99 20.91 8.53
N LYS A 180 -5.19 22.02 7.79
CA LYS A 180 -4.20 23.08 7.62
C LYS A 180 -3.88 23.86 8.91
N ASN A 181 -4.83 23.98 9.82
CA ASN A 181 -4.59 24.58 11.13
C ASN A 181 -4.28 23.47 12.14
N LYS A 182 -3.24 23.65 12.96
CA LYS A 182 -2.81 22.62 13.92
C LYS A 182 -3.89 22.23 14.92
N VAL A 183 -4.57 23.21 15.51
CA VAL A 183 -5.59 22.94 16.55
C VAL A 183 -6.86 22.35 15.91
N VAL A 184 -7.38 23.01 14.88
CA VAL A 184 -8.58 22.53 14.17
C VAL A 184 -8.31 21.14 13.56
N GLY A 185 -7.13 20.93 12.99
CA GLY A 185 -6.72 19.66 12.43
C GLY A 185 -6.67 18.53 13.46
N ALA A 186 -6.11 18.81 14.65
CA ALA A 186 -6.09 17.84 15.74
C ALA A 186 -7.53 17.46 16.20
N ILE A 187 -8.43 18.44 16.33
CA ILE A 187 -9.83 18.20 16.67
C ILE A 187 -10.54 17.39 15.54
N SER A 188 -10.32 17.79 14.29
CA SER A 188 -10.87 17.07 13.12
C SER A 188 -10.42 15.60 13.08
N LEU A 189 -9.14 15.35 13.36
CA LEU A 189 -8.60 13.98 13.44
C LEU A 189 -9.24 13.17 14.57
N LEU A 190 -9.47 13.77 15.72
CA LEU A 190 -10.16 13.10 16.83
C LEU A 190 -11.58 12.69 16.42
N VAL A 191 -12.34 13.61 15.81
CA VAL A 191 -13.71 13.32 15.32
C VAL A 191 -13.68 12.23 14.25
N LEU A 192 -12.76 12.28 13.30
CA LEU A 192 -12.62 11.26 12.25
C LEU A 192 -12.22 9.89 12.83
N ALA A 193 -11.34 9.86 13.85
CA ALA A 193 -10.97 8.62 14.54
C ALA A 193 -12.20 7.97 15.20
N MET A 194 -13.00 8.74 15.92
CA MET A 194 -14.22 8.24 16.58
C MET A 194 -15.25 7.74 15.57
N ALA A 195 -15.34 8.37 14.39
CA ALA A 195 -16.29 7.99 13.36
C ALA A 195 -15.82 6.81 12.49
N SER A 196 -14.51 6.57 12.38
CA SER A 196 -13.94 5.59 11.41
C SER A 196 -14.47 4.18 11.59
N SER A 197 -14.64 3.72 12.85
CA SER A 197 -15.14 2.39 13.17
C SER A 197 -16.60 2.14 12.78
N SER A 198 -17.39 3.21 12.57
CA SER A 198 -18.80 3.12 12.16
C SER A 198 -18.96 2.85 10.66
N PHE A 199 -17.88 2.91 9.89
CA PHE A 199 -17.90 2.74 8.44
C PHE A 199 -17.44 1.34 8.03
N GLY A 200 -18.07 0.78 7.02
CA GLY A 200 -17.64 -0.49 6.41
C GLY A 200 -16.24 -0.39 5.78
N TYR A 201 -15.54 -1.51 5.74
CA TYR A 201 -14.12 -1.60 5.32
C TYR A 201 -13.81 -0.89 3.99
N TYR A 202 -14.64 -1.05 2.97
CA TYR A 202 -14.46 -0.45 1.64
C TYR A 202 -15.04 0.96 1.52
N SER A 203 -15.67 1.51 2.58
CA SER A 203 -16.33 2.81 2.50
C SER A 203 -15.33 3.98 2.47
N PHE A 204 -15.81 5.13 2.01
CA PHE A 204 -15.02 6.38 2.01
C PHE A 204 -14.59 6.79 3.42
N GLY A 205 -15.46 6.68 4.40
CA GLY A 205 -15.20 7.16 5.77
C GLY A 205 -14.20 6.31 6.54
N ARG A 206 -14.09 5.01 6.22
CA ARG A 206 -13.30 4.05 7.01
C ARG A 206 -11.82 4.41 7.15
N TRP A 207 -11.20 4.83 6.04
CA TRP A 207 -9.75 5.11 5.98
C TRP A 207 -9.42 6.61 5.97
N LEU A 208 -10.45 7.45 6.04
CA LEU A 208 -10.29 8.90 5.96
C LEU A 208 -9.46 9.45 7.12
N PHE A 209 -9.68 8.94 8.33
CA PHE A 209 -8.89 9.30 9.51
C PHE A 209 -7.40 9.04 9.28
N VAL A 210 -7.05 7.82 8.87
CA VAL A 210 -5.65 7.41 8.67
C VAL A 210 -4.96 8.24 7.58
N PHE A 211 -5.67 8.49 6.48
CA PHE A 211 -5.19 9.34 5.41
C PHE A 211 -4.96 10.79 5.85
N CYS A 212 -5.95 11.39 6.53
CA CYS A 212 -5.84 12.76 7.06
C CYS A 212 -4.76 12.88 8.13
N PHE A 213 -4.56 11.84 8.96
CA PHE A 213 -3.49 11.80 9.95
C PHE A 213 -2.12 11.85 9.27
N GLY A 214 -1.91 11.03 8.24
CA GLY A 214 -0.69 11.10 7.41
C GLY A 214 -0.50 12.49 6.80
N GLY A 215 -1.57 13.06 6.25
CA GLY A 215 -1.56 14.42 5.70
C GLY A 215 -1.22 15.51 6.72
N TYR A 216 -1.77 15.40 7.91
CA TYR A 216 -1.48 16.32 9.01
C TYR A 216 0.00 16.30 9.43
N ILE A 217 0.59 15.10 9.49
CA ILE A 217 2.02 14.93 9.72
C ILE A 217 2.82 15.53 8.55
N GLY A 218 2.41 15.28 7.31
CA GLY A 218 3.06 15.84 6.11
C GLY A 218 3.04 17.36 6.04
N LEU A 219 1.99 18.01 6.53
CA LEU A 219 1.89 19.47 6.59
C LEU A 219 2.71 20.08 7.74
N HIS A 220 2.59 19.51 8.95
CA HIS A 220 3.04 20.20 10.16
C HIS A 220 4.31 19.64 10.78
N TYR A 221 4.67 18.39 10.48
CA TYR A 221 5.74 17.65 11.17
C TYR A 221 6.68 16.90 10.23
N LYS A 222 6.67 17.22 8.92
CA LYS A 222 7.48 16.51 7.90
C LYS A 222 8.97 16.44 8.26
N GLU A 223 9.56 17.57 8.65
CA GLU A 223 10.98 17.63 9.02
C GLU A 223 11.27 16.83 10.30
N ASN A 224 10.39 16.93 11.30
CA ASN A 224 10.52 16.19 12.55
C ASN A 224 10.52 14.67 12.31
N ILE A 225 9.61 14.18 11.46
CA ILE A 225 9.52 12.75 11.11
C ILE A 225 10.75 12.31 10.32
N ILE A 226 11.19 13.10 9.33
CA ILE A 226 12.39 12.78 8.54
C ILE A 226 13.63 12.73 9.44
N LYS A 227 13.81 13.73 10.32
CA LYS A 227 14.91 13.76 11.30
C LYS A 227 14.85 12.58 12.28
N ALA A 228 13.66 12.27 12.82
CA ALA A 228 13.47 11.15 13.72
C ALA A 228 13.79 9.80 13.04
N ALA A 229 13.33 9.63 11.79
CA ALA A 229 13.56 8.42 11.01
C ALA A 229 15.04 8.20 10.61
N ASN A 230 15.86 9.26 10.60
CA ASN A 230 17.27 9.21 10.24
C ASN A 230 18.22 9.13 11.45
N ARG A 231 17.71 8.94 12.67
CA ARG A 231 18.56 8.84 13.87
C ARG A 231 19.55 7.69 13.76
N PRO A 232 20.85 7.91 14.11
CA PRO A 232 21.88 6.88 13.94
C PRO A 232 21.72 5.69 14.90
N ARG A 233 20.99 5.86 16.01
CA ARG A 233 20.76 4.85 17.06
C ARG A 233 19.49 4.03 16.85
N GLY A 234 19.05 3.84 15.61
CA GLY A 234 17.88 3.02 15.29
C GLY A 234 18.17 1.51 15.40
N ILE A 235 17.11 0.74 15.60
CA ILE A 235 17.11 -0.72 15.51
C ILE A 235 17.18 -1.09 14.01
N SER A 236 17.80 -2.23 13.66
CA SER A 236 17.78 -2.71 12.27
C SER A 236 16.35 -2.73 11.72
N LEU A 237 16.14 -2.23 10.50
CA LEU A 237 14.81 -2.26 9.87
C LEU A 237 14.26 -3.70 9.82
N ALA A 238 15.11 -4.68 9.50
CA ALA A 238 14.72 -6.08 9.52
C ALA A 238 14.19 -6.51 10.89
N PHE A 239 14.84 -6.08 11.98
CA PHE A 239 14.39 -6.40 13.33
C PHE A 239 13.08 -5.70 13.71
N THR A 240 12.86 -4.44 13.28
CA THR A 240 11.56 -3.78 13.49
C THR A 240 10.44 -4.47 12.72
N LEU A 241 10.72 -5.00 11.53
CA LEU A 241 9.77 -5.79 10.75
C LEU A 241 9.51 -7.17 11.40
N LEU A 242 10.51 -7.78 12.04
CA LEU A 242 10.31 -9.00 12.85
C LEU A 242 9.42 -8.73 14.08
N ILE A 243 9.57 -7.58 14.74
CA ILE A 243 8.65 -7.17 15.81
C ILE A 243 7.23 -7.01 15.26
N TYR A 244 7.07 -6.40 14.08
CA TYR A 244 5.78 -6.33 13.41
C TYR A 244 5.16 -7.71 13.18
N ILE A 245 5.94 -8.65 12.66
CA ILE A 245 5.50 -10.04 12.43
C ILE A 245 5.04 -10.69 13.75
N ALA A 246 5.77 -10.49 14.84
CA ALA A 246 5.39 -10.98 16.16
C ALA A 246 4.08 -10.34 16.67
N LEU A 247 3.88 -9.03 16.46
CA LEU A 247 2.62 -8.35 16.80
C LEU A 247 1.43 -8.87 15.98
N CYS A 248 1.64 -9.21 14.69
CA CYS A 248 0.62 -9.85 13.88
C CYS A 248 0.25 -11.25 14.39
N ALA A 249 1.20 -12.03 14.90
CA ALA A 249 0.94 -13.33 15.52
C ALA A 249 0.10 -13.20 16.80
N LEU A 250 0.21 -12.09 17.53
CA LEU A 250 -0.59 -11.80 18.72
C LEU A 250 -1.98 -11.21 18.37
N TYR A 251 -2.21 -10.79 17.12
CA TYR A 251 -3.46 -10.14 16.74
C TYR A 251 -4.74 -10.91 17.07
N PRO A 252 -4.86 -12.24 16.86
CA PRO A 252 -6.06 -12.98 17.23
C PRO A 252 -6.44 -12.84 18.70
N TYR A 253 -5.45 -12.80 19.60
CA TYR A 253 -5.66 -12.60 21.03
C TYR A 253 -6.11 -11.16 21.34
N LEU A 254 -5.51 -10.18 20.68
CA LEU A 254 -5.85 -8.77 20.84
C LEU A 254 -7.26 -8.47 20.31
N ASN A 255 -7.62 -9.04 19.15
CA ASN A 255 -8.92 -8.84 18.53
C ASN A 255 -10.09 -9.53 19.25
N ALA A 256 -9.82 -10.47 20.16
CA ALA A 256 -10.82 -11.06 21.03
C ALA A 256 -11.41 -10.04 22.04
N HIS A 257 -10.73 -8.92 22.27
CA HIS A 257 -11.18 -7.84 23.13
C HIS A 257 -11.88 -6.75 22.31
N GLU A 258 -13.17 -6.53 22.53
CA GLU A 258 -14.02 -5.55 21.83
C GLU A 258 -13.44 -4.12 21.80
N MET A 259 -12.76 -3.71 22.88
CA MET A 259 -12.14 -2.38 22.97
C MET A 259 -11.02 -2.21 21.98
N ILE A 260 -10.16 -3.22 21.82
CA ILE A 260 -9.00 -3.19 20.91
C ILE A 260 -9.46 -3.21 19.45
N LYS A 261 -10.54 -3.94 19.16
CA LYS A 261 -11.12 -4.02 17.81
C LYS A 261 -11.58 -2.66 17.28
N LYS A 262 -12.09 -1.78 18.15
CA LYS A 262 -12.51 -0.42 17.77
C LYS A 262 -11.34 0.50 17.48
N ASP A 263 -10.21 0.30 18.18
CA ASP A 263 -9.04 1.19 18.12
C ASP A 263 -7.92 0.67 17.22
N ILE A 264 -8.20 -0.37 16.43
CA ILE A 264 -7.20 -1.05 15.59
C ILE A 264 -6.46 -0.07 14.65
N ASP A 265 -7.12 0.98 14.16
CA ASP A 265 -6.50 1.97 13.28
C ASP A 265 -5.46 2.83 14.00
N ILE A 266 -5.74 3.19 15.26
CA ILE A 266 -4.81 3.95 16.10
C ILE A 266 -3.59 3.08 16.42
N ILE A 267 -3.82 1.81 16.76
CA ILE A 267 -2.77 0.84 17.00
C ILE A 267 -1.91 0.66 15.75
N ALA A 268 -2.54 0.51 14.59
CA ALA A 268 -1.87 0.39 13.30
C ALA A 268 -0.98 1.61 13.00
N ILE A 269 -1.47 2.83 13.22
CA ILE A 269 -0.70 4.05 13.06
C ILE A 269 0.51 4.07 13.98
N ILE A 270 0.34 3.72 15.25
CA ILE A 270 1.44 3.68 16.24
C ILE A 270 2.50 2.67 15.81
N ILE A 271 2.10 1.47 15.37
CA ILE A 271 3.03 0.44 14.90
C ILE A 271 3.80 0.91 13.67
N VAL A 272 3.11 1.47 12.68
CA VAL A 272 3.74 1.95 11.44
C VAL A 272 4.70 3.11 11.71
N LEU A 273 4.30 4.08 12.53
CA LEU A 273 5.19 5.17 12.96
C LEU A 273 6.39 4.63 13.74
N GLY A 274 6.18 3.63 14.61
CA GLY A 274 7.24 2.93 15.32
C GLY A 274 8.27 2.34 14.37
N ILE A 275 7.83 1.62 13.32
CA ILE A 275 8.70 1.06 12.29
C ILE A 275 9.48 2.16 11.56
N ILE A 276 8.83 3.25 11.19
CA ILE A 276 9.44 4.36 10.45
C ILE A 276 10.49 5.08 11.30
N ILE A 277 10.20 5.35 12.59
CA ILE A 277 11.06 6.14 13.47
C ILE A 277 12.18 5.28 14.07
N LEU A 278 11.87 4.06 14.52
CA LEU A 278 12.83 3.20 15.21
C LEU A 278 13.68 2.38 14.23
N GLY A 279 13.15 2.08 13.05
CA GLY A 279 13.90 1.33 12.03
C GLY A 279 15.06 2.15 11.47
N LYS A 280 16.26 1.55 11.48
CA LYS A 280 17.46 2.14 10.87
C LYS A 280 17.32 2.18 9.35
N ASN A 281 17.91 3.19 8.70
CA ASN A 281 17.91 3.27 7.25
C ASN A 281 18.60 2.06 6.62
N PRO A 282 17.98 1.42 5.58
CA PRO A 282 18.63 0.35 4.85
C PRO A 282 19.89 0.87 4.14
N SER A 283 20.97 0.11 4.23
CA SER A 283 22.22 0.41 3.51
C SER A 283 22.09 0.18 1.99
N ILE A 284 21.10 -0.61 1.58
CA ILE A 284 20.86 -0.95 0.18
C ILE A 284 19.79 0.01 -0.38
N GLU A 285 20.12 0.70 -1.46
CA GLU A 285 19.15 1.53 -2.19
C GLU A 285 18.19 0.65 -3.00
N MET A 286 16.89 0.88 -2.84
CA MET A 286 15.87 0.19 -3.64
C MET A 286 15.77 0.83 -5.03
N LYS A 287 16.54 0.32 -5.98
CA LYS A 287 16.57 0.79 -7.37
C LYS A 287 15.30 0.43 -8.17
N HIS A 288 14.57 -0.60 -7.75
CA HIS A 288 13.40 -1.15 -8.45
C HIS A 288 12.09 -0.93 -7.66
N SER A 289 11.85 0.30 -7.19
CA SER A 289 10.66 0.61 -6.37
C SER A 289 9.34 0.37 -7.09
N ASN A 290 9.32 0.43 -8.43
CA ASN A 290 8.13 0.16 -9.23
C ASN A 290 7.73 -1.32 -9.26
N TYR A 291 8.65 -2.23 -8.91
CA TYR A 291 8.36 -3.65 -8.74
C TYR A 291 7.26 -3.85 -7.68
N ALA A 292 7.33 -3.15 -6.56
CA ALA A 292 6.33 -3.23 -5.51
C ALA A 292 4.92 -2.89 -6.02
N PHE A 293 4.79 -1.83 -6.83
CA PHE A 293 3.51 -1.46 -7.44
C PHE A 293 3.03 -2.50 -8.46
N MET A 294 3.92 -3.04 -9.29
CA MET A 294 3.55 -4.10 -10.23
C MET A 294 3.14 -5.38 -9.52
N LEU A 295 3.83 -5.78 -8.44
CA LEU A 295 3.44 -6.91 -7.61
C LEU A 295 2.04 -6.69 -7.02
N TYR A 296 1.78 -5.48 -6.49
CA TYR A 296 0.47 -5.11 -5.97
C TYR A 296 -0.65 -5.23 -7.03
N CYS A 297 -0.41 -4.84 -8.27
CA CYS A 297 -1.45 -4.89 -9.31
C CYS A 297 -1.61 -6.30 -9.95
N ALA A 298 -0.53 -7.05 -10.05
CA ALA A 298 -0.49 -8.29 -10.83
C ALA A 298 -0.83 -9.56 -10.03
N HIS A 299 -0.63 -9.56 -8.70
CA HIS A 299 -0.70 -10.80 -7.92
C HIS A 299 -2.04 -11.52 -8.04
N MET A 300 -3.17 -10.82 -8.01
CA MET A 300 -4.50 -11.44 -8.13
C MET A 300 -4.78 -12.05 -9.50
N ILE A 301 -4.06 -11.63 -10.53
CA ILE A 301 -4.16 -12.23 -11.86
C ILE A 301 -3.48 -13.61 -11.88
N LEU A 302 -2.36 -13.74 -11.16
CA LEU A 302 -1.55 -14.95 -11.12
C LEU A 302 -2.03 -15.94 -10.03
N MET A 303 -2.59 -15.41 -8.95
CA MET A 303 -2.89 -16.16 -7.73
C MET A 303 -3.78 -17.40 -7.97
N PRO A 304 -4.91 -17.32 -8.68
CA PRO A 304 -5.77 -18.50 -8.91
C PRO A 304 -5.05 -19.65 -9.60
N PHE A 305 -4.18 -19.33 -10.57
CA PHE A 305 -3.40 -20.34 -11.30
C PHE A 305 -2.33 -20.97 -10.41
N LEU A 306 -1.61 -20.14 -9.63
CA LEU A 306 -0.54 -20.62 -8.76
C LEU A 306 -1.07 -21.48 -7.62
N VAL A 307 -2.19 -21.07 -7.01
CA VAL A 307 -2.88 -21.86 -5.98
C VAL A 307 -3.28 -23.23 -6.52
N LYS A 308 -3.92 -23.29 -7.70
CA LYS A 308 -4.30 -24.56 -8.33
C LYS A 308 -3.07 -25.44 -8.61
N ILE A 309 -2.02 -24.88 -9.21
CA ILE A 309 -0.81 -25.64 -9.59
C ILE A 309 -0.09 -26.16 -8.34
N VAL A 310 0.19 -25.32 -7.37
CA VAL A 310 0.92 -25.71 -6.16
C VAL A 310 0.11 -26.68 -5.33
N GLY A 311 -1.22 -26.48 -5.20
CA GLY A 311 -2.09 -27.39 -4.48
C GLY A 311 -2.19 -28.77 -5.13
N LEU A 312 -2.23 -28.85 -6.47
CA LEU A 312 -2.20 -30.14 -7.19
C LEU A 312 -0.88 -30.88 -7.01
N ILE A 313 0.25 -30.17 -7.00
CA ILE A 313 1.57 -30.80 -6.92
C ILE A 313 1.95 -31.15 -5.47
N LEU A 314 1.69 -30.28 -4.52
CA LEU A 314 2.20 -30.37 -3.15
C LEU A 314 1.12 -30.57 -2.08
N GLY A 315 -0.15 -30.23 -2.37
CA GLY A 315 -1.21 -30.18 -1.36
C GLY A 315 -1.50 -31.49 -0.63
N ASN A 316 -1.13 -32.64 -1.21
CA ASN A 316 -1.25 -33.94 -0.55
C ASN A 316 -0.04 -34.32 0.31
N TRP A 317 1.06 -33.58 0.22
CA TRP A 317 2.35 -33.95 0.82
C TRP A 317 2.87 -32.94 1.82
N VAL A 318 2.41 -31.68 1.71
CA VAL A 318 2.95 -30.54 2.42
C VAL A 318 1.81 -29.78 3.08
N ASP A 319 2.06 -29.25 4.30
CA ASP A 319 1.12 -28.38 5.00
C ASP A 319 0.64 -27.24 4.09
N GLU A 320 -0.64 -26.95 4.12
CA GLU A 320 -1.29 -25.96 3.24
C GLU A 320 -0.71 -24.54 3.42
N GLY A 321 -0.35 -24.17 4.66
CA GLY A 321 0.28 -22.86 4.92
C GLY A 321 1.69 -22.77 4.33
N VAL A 322 2.42 -23.91 4.26
CA VAL A 322 3.71 -23.97 3.55
C VAL A 322 3.48 -23.86 2.05
N CYS A 323 2.46 -24.54 1.51
CA CYS A 323 2.07 -24.40 0.09
C CYS A 323 1.73 -22.95 -0.25
N GLN A 324 0.96 -22.27 0.60
CA GLN A 324 0.62 -20.86 0.45
C GLN A 324 1.87 -19.96 0.48
N GLY A 325 2.82 -20.22 1.39
CA GLY A 325 4.11 -19.53 1.41
C GLY A 325 4.89 -19.71 0.10
N ILE A 326 4.90 -20.91 -0.46
CA ILE A 326 5.51 -21.20 -1.77
C ILE A 326 4.81 -20.41 -2.88
N VAL A 327 3.47 -20.37 -2.89
CA VAL A 327 2.69 -19.57 -3.87
C VAL A 327 3.09 -18.10 -3.83
N VAL A 328 3.21 -17.51 -2.62
CA VAL A 328 3.62 -16.11 -2.46
C VAL A 328 5.01 -15.85 -3.04
N LEU A 329 5.98 -16.72 -2.76
CA LEU A 329 7.34 -16.61 -3.28
C LEU A 329 7.38 -16.75 -4.81
N VAL A 330 6.69 -17.75 -5.36
CA VAL A 330 6.61 -17.98 -6.80
C VAL A 330 5.91 -16.82 -7.51
N CYS A 331 4.82 -16.29 -6.95
CA CYS A 331 4.13 -15.11 -7.47
C CYS A 331 5.07 -13.90 -7.53
N GLY A 332 5.78 -13.61 -6.44
CA GLY A 332 6.77 -12.54 -6.41
C GLY A 332 7.86 -12.72 -7.47
N PHE A 333 8.37 -13.94 -7.63
CA PHE A 333 9.41 -14.25 -8.62
C PHE A 333 8.91 -14.08 -10.06
N ILE A 334 7.70 -14.59 -10.39
CA ILE A 334 7.11 -14.43 -11.73
C ILE A 334 6.89 -12.95 -12.04
N VAL A 335 6.34 -12.17 -11.10
CA VAL A 335 6.16 -10.74 -11.31
C VAL A 335 7.50 -10.02 -11.48
N ALA A 336 8.57 -10.44 -10.80
CA ALA A 336 9.90 -9.89 -11.00
C ALA A 336 10.42 -10.16 -12.41
N ILE A 337 10.21 -11.36 -12.96
CA ILE A 337 10.55 -11.68 -14.35
C ILE A 337 9.75 -10.80 -15.31
N ILE A 338 8.42 -10.73 -15.14
CA ILE A 338 7.55 -9.88 -15.98
C ILE A 338 8.01 -8.43 -15.94
N TYR A 339 8.32 -7.92 -14.75
CA TYR A 339 8.85 -6.57 -14.56
C TYR A 339 10.12 -6.32 -15.37
N LEU A 340 11.11 -7.22 -15.27
CA LEU A 340 12.39 -7.09 -15.97
C LEU A 340 12.23 -7.22 -17.50
N VAL A 341 11.39 -8.16 -17.95
CA VAL A 341 11.11 -8.37 -19.38
C VAL A 341 10.40 -7.13 -19.95
N LEU A 342 9.35 -6.63 -19.31
CA LEU A 342 8.65 -5.44 -19.78
C LEU A 342 9.56 -4.21 -19.78
N LYS A 343 10.37 -4.03 -18.74
CA LYS A 343 11.31 -2.90 -18.65
C LYS A 343 12.33 -2.94 -19.78
N LYS A 344 12.80 -4.13 -20.19
CA LYS A 344 13.82 -4.31 -21.22
C LYS A 344 13.24 -4.25 -22.65
N PHE A 345 12.14 -4.97 -22.89
CA PHE A 345 11.64 -5.21 -24.25
C PHE A 345 10.42 -4.35 -24.64
N ALA A 346 9.66 -3.84 -23.66
CA ALA A 346 8.48 -3.02 -23.87
C ALA A 346 8.40 -1.82 -22.90
N PRO A 347 9.43 -0.92 -22.91
CA PRO A 347 9.54 0.15 -21.91
C PRO A 347 8.34 1.13 -21.91
N GLY A 348 7.68 1.32 -23.06
CA GLY A 348 6.45 2.11 -23.15
C GLY A 348 5.29 1.49 -22.38
N VAL A 349 5.05 0.19 -22.57
CA VAL A 349 4.02 -0.59 -21.85
C VAL A 349 4.34 -0.62 -20.35
N TYR A 350 5.59 -0.95 -20.02
CA TYR A 350 6.06 -0.92 -18.63
C TYR A 350 5.76 0.42 -17.95
N ARG A 351 6.11 1.55 -18.60
CA ARG A 351 5.91 2.89 -18.02
C ARG A 351 4.43 3.15 -17.70
N VAL A 352 3.52 2.76 -18.57
CA VAL A 352 2.08 2.97 -18.38
C VAL A 352 1.55 2.06 -17.27
N LEU A 353 1.90 0.77 -17.28
CA LEU A 353 1.49 -0.19 -16.25
C LEU A 353 2.06 0.15 -14.86
N ALA A 354 3.25 0.74 -14.80
CA ALA A 354 3.89 1.19 -13.58
C ALA A 354 3.44 2.62 -13.13
N GLY A 355 2.48 3.24 -13.82
CA GLY A 355 1.94 4.55 -13.46
C GLY A 355 2.89 5.72 -13.76
N GLY A 356 3.64 5.67 -14.85
CA GLY A 356 4.54 6.74 -15.27
C GLY A 356 5.76 6.91 -14.38
N ARG A 357 5.97 6.02 -13.40
CA ARG A 357 7.11 6.07 -12.50
C ARG A 357 8.37 5.65 -13.23
N ASN A 358 9.36 6.54 -13.29
CA ASN A 358 10.69 6.19 -13.77
C ASN A 358 11.37 5.36 -12.67
N GLY A 359 11.65 4.09 -12.95
CA GLY A 359 12.38 3.18 -12.08
C GLY A 359 13.88 3.29 -12.28
#